data_7db412df0aa5be0ea4f27fee52c95b55
#
_entry.id   7db412df0aa5be0ea4f27fee52c95b55
#
_cell.length_a   1.000
_cell.length_b   1.000
_cell.length_c   1.000
_cell.angle_alpha   90.00
_cell.angle_beta   90.00
_cell.angle_gamma   90.00
#
_symmetry.space_group_name_H-M   'P 1'
#
loop_
_entity.id
_entity.type
_entity.pdbx_description
1 polymer ?
#
loop_
_entity_poly.entity_id
_entity_poly.type
_entity_poly.pdbx_seq_one_letter_code
_entity_poly.pdbx_strand_id
1 'polypeptide(L)'
;MTTVERPHSIVVTLFLFLFAGGCGNRETQQQDHPRLSPKVTMTDVTFRSSALGREMPYRIVMPSSISPGQKLPVVYLLHGGGGGYRDWTNYSDVARYAESVLILVMPEGNSSYYTNSVEHPEERYEDYIVSDVILEVESKYPVAPGRPNRAIVGVSMGGYGAVKNAMKHPELFAFAGGLSAAVDVPTRPFSIKRVSQWRFHSSIFGPSGSETRRDNDPYVLARTVDPGRMPYLFLTCGEQEGLLPANRKLAEILQERGFTYEFHTGPGDHNWLQWNAQLPNVFRSLQERMGHAK
;
A
#
# COMPACT_ATOMS: atom_id res chain seq x y z
N MET A 1 -40.14 -48.81 -63.92
CA MET A 1 -40.02 -47.34 -63.92
C MET A 1 -39.54 -46.93 -62.55
N THR A 2 -38.24 -46.79 -62.37
CA THR A 2 -37.57 -46.43 -61.12
C THR A 2 -36.89 -45.14 -61.37
N THR A 3 -37.40 -44.10 -60.68
CA THR A 3 -36.85 -42.76 -60.69
C THR A 3 -35.73 -42.64 -59.64
N VAL A 4 -34.53 -42.33 -60.16
CA VAL A 4 -33.30 -42.09 -59.32
C VAL A 4 -33.32 -40.61 -58.93
N GLU A 5 -33.39 -40.35 -57.61
CA GLU A 5 -33.17 -39.01 -57.05
C GLU A 5 -31.69 -38.72 -56.84
N ARG A 6 -31.23 -37.56 -57.28
CA ARG A 6 -29.84 -37.09 -57.10
C ARG A 6 -29.75 -36.34 -55.76
N PRO A 7 -28.67 -36.48 -54.98
CA PRO A 7 -28.48 -35.73 -53.79
C PRO A 7 -27.98 -34.29 -54.06
N HIS A 8 -28.57 -33.32 -53.38
CA HIS A 8 -28.15 -31.91 -53.39
C HIS A 8 -26.88 -31.71 -52.56
N SER A 9 -25.84 -31.19 -53.22
CA SER A 9 -24.62 -30.77 -52.57
C SER A 9 -24.82 -29.47 -51.78
N ILE A 10 -24.69 -29.52 -50.46
CA ILE A 10 -24.66 -28.32 -49.60
C ILE A 10 -23.23 -27.76 -49.63
N VAL A 11 -23.07 -26.60 -50.26
CA VAL A 11 -21.85 -25.80 -50.20
C VAL A 11 -21.87 -25.02 -48.89
N VAL A 12 -21.03 -25.45 -47.92
CA VAL A 12 -20.81 -24.69 -46.68
C VAL A 12 -19.72 -23.64 -46.96
N THR A 13 -20.15 -22.41 -47.12
CA THR A 13 -19.23 -21.26 -47.23
C THR A 13 -18.72 -20.89 -45.86
N LEU A 14 -17.46 -21.24 -45.59
CA LEU A 14 -16.76 -20.88 -44.35
C LEU A 14 -16.33 -19.39 -44.40
N PHE A 15 -17.05 -18.52 -43.70
CA PHE A 15 -16.61 -17.16 -43.51
C PHE A 15 -15.52 -17.11 -42.42
N LEU A 16 -14.27 -16.95 -42.84
CA LEU A 16 -13.16 -16.59 -41.92
C LEU A 16 -13.31 -15.13 -41.52
N PHE A 17 -13.82 -14.89 -40.33
CA PHE A 17 -13.67 -13.59 -39.68
C PHE A 17 -12.25 -13.44 -39.12
N LEU A 18 -11.41 -12.71 -39.86
CA LEU A 18 -10.14 -12.18 -39.32
C LEU A 18 -10.46 -11.11 -38.27
N PHE A 19 -10.50 -11.51 -37.02
CA PHE A 19 -10.42 -10.56 -35.91
C PHE A 19 -8.97 -10.06 -35.81
N ALA A 20 -8.70 -8.89 -36.40
CA ALA A 20 -7.54 -8.08 -36.05
C ALA A 20 -7.77 -7.50 -34.65
N GLY A 21 -7.46 -8.32 -33.63
CA GLY A 21 -7.46 -7.90 -32.24
C GLY A 21 -6.25 -7.02 -31.99
N GLY A 22 -6.38 -5.72 -32.18
CA GLY A 22 -5.47 -4.75 -31.58
C GLY A 22 -5.64 -4.84 -30.06
N CYS A 23 -4.75 -5.55 -29.35
CA CYS A 23 -4.56 -5.40 -27.91
C CYS A 23 -3.95 -4.03 -27.64
N GLY A 24 -4.77 -2.99 -27.70
CA GLY A 24 -4.51 -1.74 -27.04
C GLY A 24 -4.92 -1.93 -25.57
N ASN A 25 -3.98 -2.07 -24.65
CA ASN A 25 -4.20 -1.82 -23.24
C ASN A 25 -4.73 -0.39 -23.13
N ARG A 26 -6.04 -0.23 -23.13
CA ARG A 26 -6.68 0.96 -22.58
C ARG A 26 -6.63 0.79 -21.06
N GLU A 27 -5.50 1.13 -20.46
CA GLU A 27 -5.53 1.68 -19.12
C GLU A 27 -6.51 2.85 -19.21
N THR A 28 -7.69 2.69 -18.65
CA THR A 28 -8.55 3.81 -18.33
C THR A 28 -7.77 4.64 -17.33
N GLN A 29 -6.97 5.60 -17.81
CA GLN A 29 -6.34 6.58 -16.94
C GLN A 29 -7.47 7.24 -16.18
N GLN A 30 -7.63 6.84 -14.93
CA GLN A 30 -8.57 7.46 -14.02
C GLN A 30 -8.19 8.93 -13.97
N GLN A 31 -9.13 9.82 -14.29
CA GLN A 31 -8.89 11.25 -14.37
C GLN A 31 -8.33 11.73 -13.03
N ASP A 32 -7.16 12.36 -13.06
CA ASP A 32 -6.53 12.91 -11.87
C ASP A 32 -7.33 14.14 -11.37
N HIS A 33 -7.77 14.12 -10.11
CA HIS A 33 -8.59 15.17 -9.50
C HIS A 33 -8.20 15.40 -8.03
N PRO A 34 -6.92 15.78 -7.78
CA PRO A 34 -6.39 15.89 -6.43
C PRO A 34 -7.10 16.99 -5.63
N ARG A 35 -7.39 16.68 -4.37
CA ARG A 35 -7.95 17.63 -3.39
C ARG A 35 -6.82 18.39 -2.72
N LEU A 36 -6.52 19.57 -3.22
CA LEU A 36 -5.42 20.41 -2.74
C LEU A 36 -5.94 21.72 -2.13
N SER A 37 -5.14 22.28 -1.24
CA SER A 37 -5.30 23.65 -0.79
C SER A 37 -4.25 24.56 -1.44
N PRO A 38 -4.45 25.91 -1.45
CA PRO A 38 -3.45 26.85 -1.96
C PRO A 38 -2.13 26.88 -1.18
N LYS A 39 -2.12 26.26 0.02
CA LYS A 39 -0.94 26.25 0.90
C LYS A 39 0.01 25.08 0.65
N VAL A 40 -0.28 24.26 -0.34
CA VAL A 40 0.59 23.12 -0.71
C VAL A 40 0.97 23.15 -2.17
N THR A 41 2.12 22.55 -2.47
CA THR A 41 2.54 22.18 -3.83
C THR A 41 2.47 20.67 -3.97
N MET A 42 2.13 20.21 -5.17
CA MET A 42 2.10 18.79 -5.51
C MET A 42 2.91 18.55 -6.79
N THR A 43 3.66 17.49 -6.82
CA THR A 43 4.43 17.07 -7.99
C THR A 43 4.37 15.55 -8.16
N ASP A 44 4.13 15.08 -9.38
CA ASP A 44 4.34 13.69 -9.77
C ASP A 44 5.77 13.55 -10.28
N VAL A 45 6.52 12.61 -9.74
CA VAL A 45 7.92 12.37 -10.02
C VAL A 45 8.11 10.93 -10.46
N THR A 46 8.96 10.72 -11.44
CA THR A 46 9.41 9.37 -11.85
C THR A 46 10.90 9.27 -11.59
N PHE A 47 11.33 8.15 -11.00
CA PHE A 47 12.73 7.86 -10.74
C PHE A 47 13.06 6.40 -10.99
N ARG A 48 14.32 6.12 -11.28
CA ARG A 48 14.77 4.74 -11.48
C ARG A 48 15.03 4.05 -10.15
N SER A 49 14.21 3.07 -9.83
CA SER A 49 14.42 2.20 -8.67
C SER A 49 15.53 1.19 -8.97
N SER A 50 16.48 1.06 -8.06
CA SER A 50 17.52 0.03 -8.11
C SER A 50 16.96 -1.35 -7.76
N ALA A 51 16.08 -1.42 -6.77
CA ALA A 51 15.45 -2.64 -6.31
C ALA A 51 14.55 -3.29 -7.37
N LEU A 52 13.83 -2.46 -8.15
CA LEU A 52 12.90 -2.91 -9.19
C LEU A 52 13.49 -2.86 -10.61
N GLY A 53 14.66 -2.27 -10.79
CA GLY A 53 15.34 -2.18 -12.09
C GLY A 53 14.59 -1.36 -13.16
N ARG A 54 13.59 -0.55 -12.77
CA ARG A 54 12.73 0.21 -13.68
C ARG A 54 12.33 1.57 -13.12
N GLU A 55 11.76 2.40 -13.99
CA GLU A 55 11.18 3.68 -13.63
C GLU A 55 9.91 3.48 -12.77
N MET A 56 9.84 4.19 -11.64
CA MET A 56 8.73 4.13 -10.70
C MET A 56 8.23 5.52 -10.36
N PRO A 57 6.92 5.77 -10.45
CA PRO A 57 6.36 7.06 -10.08
C PRO A 57 6.07 7.15 -8.58
N TYR A 58 6.14 8.38 -8.07
CA TYR A 58 5.54 8.76 -6.79
C TYR A 58 4.96 10.17 -6.87
N ARG A 59 4.01 10.47 -6.01
CA ARG A 59 3.50 11.82 -5.80
C ARG A 59 4.06 12.38 -4.49
N ILE A 60 4.47 13.65 -4.53
CA ILE A 60 4.90 14.38 -3.34
C ILE A 60 4.04 15.63 -3.13
N VAL A 61 3.63 15.86 -1.88
CA VAL A 61 2.91 17.07 -1.46
C VAL A 61 3.69 17.72 -0.33
N MET A 62 3.94 19.02 -0.46
CA MET A 62 4.74 19.80 0.48
C MET A 62 4.08 21.16 0.77
N PRO A 63 4.42 21.85 1.87
CA PRO A 63 4.04 23.24 2.05
C PRO A 63 4.46 24.08 0.84
N SER A 64 3.62 25.03 0.41
CA SER A 64 3.96 25.97 -0.67
C SER A 64 5.09 26.94 -0.32
N SER A 65 5.39 27.08 0.97
CA SER A 65 6.49 27.90 1.50
C SER A 65 7.21 27.15 2.60
N ILE A 66 8.50 26.94 2.42
CA ILE A 66 9.42 26.33 3.40
C ILE A 66 10.57 27.33 3.60
N SER A 67 10.89 27.66 4.84
CA SER A 67 11.98 28.62 5.13
C SER A 67 13.33 28.07 4.67
N PRO A 68 14.26 28.93 4.23
CA PRO A 68 15.61 28.50 3.85
C PRO A 68 16.29 27.70 4.98
N GLY A 69 16.77 26.49 4.64
CA GLY A 69 17.41 25.57 5.58
C GLY A 69 16.46 24.77 6.49
N GLN A 70 15.18 25.09 6.49
CA GLN A 70 14.19 24.29 7.22
C GLN A 70 14.07 22.90 6.61
N LYS A 71 14.03 21.87 7.48
CA LYS A 71 13.73 20.49 7.11
C LYS A 71 12.49 20.00 7.83
N LEU A 72 11.67 19.22 7.15
CA LEU A 72 10.37 18.77 7.63
C LEU A 72 10.32 17.23 7.77
N PRO A 73 9.57 16.71 8.74
CA PRO A 73 9.26 15.29 8.81
C PRO A 73 8.51 14.81 7.55
N VAL A 74 8.67 13.53 7.22
CA VAL A 74 8.05 12.90 6.05
C VAL A 74 7.13 11.75 6.44
N VAL A 75 6.01 11.65 5.73
CA VAL A 75 5.06 10.54 5.84
C VAL A 75 4.95 9.83 4.49
N TYR A 76 5.32 8.57 4.44
CA TYR A 76 5.13 7.71 3.29
C TYR A 76 3.74 7.10 3.34
N LEU A 77 2.90 7.37 2.33
CA LEU A 77 1.49 6.99 2.26
C LEU A 77 1.29 5.89 1.22
N LEU A 78 1.02 4.68 1.69
CA LEU A 78 0.89 3.49 0.86
C LEU A 78 -0.57 3.27 0.43
N HIS A 79 -0.82 3.12 -0.87
CA HIS A 79 -2.17 2.89 -1.43
C HIS A 79 -2.66 1.45 -1.22
N GLY A 80 -3.95 1.23 -1.41
CA GLY A 80 -4.59 -0.08 -1.34
C GLY A 80 -4.41 -0.93 -2.61
N GLY A 81 -4.77 -2.21 -2.54
CA GLY A 81 -4.73 -3.11 -3.71
C GLY A 81 -5.63 -2.62 -4.83
N GLY A 82 -5.12 -2.67 -6.07
CA GLY A 82 -5.82 -2.18 -7.26
C GLY A 82 -5.84 -0.66 -7.41
N GLY A 83 -5.24 0.09 -6.48
CA GLY A 83 -5.06 1.52 -6.54
C GLY A 83 -3.68 1.93 -7.07
N GLY A 84 -3.29 3.20 -6.83
CA GLY A 84 -2.02 3.75 -7.27
C GLY A 84 -1.57 4.97 -6.45
N TYR A 85 -0.42 5.49 -6.78
CA TYR A 85 0.24 6.60 -6.09
C TYR A 85 -0.57 7.92 -6.01
N ARG A 86 -1.65 8.04 -6.81
CA ARG A 86 -2.54 9.22 -6.84
C ARG A 86 -3.73 9.13 -5.89
N ASP A 87 -4.05 7.93 -5.39
CA ASP A 87 -5.30 7.67 -4.68
C ASP A 87 -5.47 8.55 -3.43
N TRP A 88 -4.43 8.70 -2.65
CA TRP A 88 -4.52 9.48 -1.42
C TRP A 88 -4.98 10.92 -1.65
N THR A 89 -4.48 11.58 -2.68
CA THR A 89 -4.90 12.96 -3.01
C THR A 89 -6.23 13.03 -3.73
N ASN A 90 -6.60 12.00 -4.49
CA ASN A 90 -7.84 11.98 -5.25
C ASN A 90 -9.06 11.64 -4.39
N TYR A 91 -8.88 10.78 -3.38
CA TYR A 91 -10.01 10.28 -2.60
C TYR A 91 -10.05 10.76 -1.15
N SER A 92 -9.04 11.49 -0.70
CA SER A 92 -8.99 12.02 0.67
C SER A 92 -8.52 13.47 0.73
N ASP A 93 -8.74 14.09 1.87
CA ASP A 93 -8.27 15.46 2.15
C ASP A 93 -6.87 15.45 2.78
N VAL A 94 -6.05 14.42 2.48
CA VAL A 94 -4.74 14.22 3.11
C VAL A 94 -3.77 15.38 2.89
N ALA A 95 -3.84 16.05 1.74
CA ALA A 95 -2.96 17.17 1.40
C ALA A 95 -2.99 18.33 2.41
N ARG A 96 -4.11 18.52 3.14
CA ARG A 96 -4.21 19.55 4.18
C ARG A 96 -3.20 19.36 5.33
N TYR A 97 -2.75 18.13 5.58
CA TYR A 97 -1.76 17.87 6.63
C TYR A 97 -0.34 18.27 6.23
N ALA A 98 -0.12 18.56 4.95
CA ALA A 98 1.15 19.10 4.45
C ALA A 98 1.21 20.65 4.47
N GLU A 99 0.18 21.35 4.93
CA GLU A 99 0.11 22.82 4.79
C GLU A 99 1.22 23.59 5.52
N SER A 100 1.87 23.00 6.55
CA SER A 100 2.87 23.74 7.33
C SER A 100 4.05 22.92 7.84
N VAL A 101 3.88 21.62 8.12
CA VAL A 101 4.82 20.89 8.98
C VAL A 101 5.23 19.51 8.47
N LEU A 102 4.65 19.01 7.37
CA LEU A 102 4.90 17.65 6.87
C LEU A 102 5.15 17.63 5.36
N ILE A 103 5.95 16.69 4.94
CA ILE A 103 6.06 16.26 3.54
C ILE A 103 5.32 14.92 3.41
N LEU A 104 4.42 14.79 2.44
CA LEU A 104 3.70 13.56 2.15
C LEU A 104 4.22 12.95 0.85
N VAL A 105 4.57 11.67 0.87
CA VAL A 105 5.10 10.93 -0.27
C VAL A 105 4.23 9.71 -0.52
N MET A 106 3.73 9.57 -1.73
CA MET A 106 2.81 8.51 -2.16
C MET A 106 3.46 7.69 -3.27
N PRO A 107 4.25 6.65 -2.93
CA PRO A 107 4.89 5.81 -3.94
C PRO A 107 3.90 4.87 -4.62
N GLU A 108 4.16 4.55 -5.89
CA GLU A 108 3.48 3.46 -6.58
C GLU A 108 3.92 2.11 -5.99
N GLY A 109 2.98 1.28 -5.65
CA GLY A 109 3.24 -0.04 -5.05
C GLY A 109 2.67 -1.20 -5.87
N ASN A 110 1.97 -0.92 -6.96
CA ASN A 110 1.21 -1.93 -7.68
C ASN A 110 0.39 -2.84 -6.73
N SER A 111 0.14 -4.08 -7.10
CA SER A 111 -0.52 -5.05 -6.21
C SER A 111 0.47 -5.94 -5.46
N SER A 112 1.60 -5.39 -4.99
CA SER A 112 2.75 -6.13 -4.46
C SER A 112 2.67 -6.49 -2.98
N TYR A 113 1.69 -5.99 -2.25
CA TYR A 113 1.68 -6.01 -0.78
C TYR A 113 2.96 -5.41 -0.15
N TYR A 114 3.68 -4.56 -0.92
CA TYR A 114 4.93 -3.94 -0.47
C TYR A 114 5.93 -4.97 0.09
N THR A 115 6.04 -6.11 -0.62
CA THR A 115 6.81 -7.30 -0.22
C THR A 115 7.67 -7.75 -1.39
N ASN A 116 8.89 -8.20 -1.13
CA ASN A 116 9.74 -8.83 -2.13
C ASN A 116 9.12 -10.16 -2.54
N SER A 117 8.82 -10.31 -3.82
CA SER A 117 8.15 -11.51 -4.34
C SER A 117 9.08 -12.74 -4.33
N VAL A 118 8.51 -13.89 -3.98
CA VAL A 118 9.24 -15.17 -4.03
C VAL A 118 9.35 -15.72 -5.45
N GLU A 119 8.25 -15.63 -6.22
CA GLU A 119 8.20 -16.17 -7.58
C GLU A 119 8.84 -15.23 -8.62
N HIS A 120 8.86 -13.91 -8.30
CA HIS A 120 9.39 -12.85 -9.14
C HIS A 120 10.49 -12.08 -8.41
N PRO A 121 11.77 -12.59 -8.42
CA PRO A 121 12.86 -11.98 -7.65
C PRO A 121 13.20 -10.54 -8.03
N GLU A 122 12.80 -10.10 -9.23
CA GLU A 122 12.91 -8.72 -9.70
C GLU A 122 11.89 -7.76 -9.08
N GLU A 123 10.79 -8.29 -8.50
CA GLU A 123 9.72 -7.52 -7.87
C GLU A 123 10.02 -7.34 -6.37
N ARG A 124 11.02 -6.49 -6.06
CA ARG A 124 11.54 -6.24 -4.71
C ARG A 124 10.89 -5.01 -4.08
N TYR A 125 9.59 -5.03 -3.89
CA TYR A 125 8.83 -3.88 -3.41
C TYR A 125 9.06 -3.52 -1.94
N GLU A 126 9.50 -4.44 -1.08
CA GLU A 126 9.93 -4.09 0.27
C GLU A 126 11.18 -3.21 0.20
N ASP A 127 12.21 -3.64 -0.51
CA ASP A 127 13.47 -2.90 -0.66
C ASP A 127 13.26 -1.56 -1.37
N TYR A 128 12.37 -1.53 -2.36
CA TYR A 128 11.98 -0.30 -3.04
C TYR A 128 11.42 0.74 -2.04
N ILE A 129 10.52 0.34 -1.14
CA ILE A 129 9.93 1.27 -0.15
C ILE A 129 10.94 1.67 0.91
N VAL A 130 11.64 0.70 1.52
CA VAL A 130 12.48 0.96 2.70
C VAL A 130 13.87 1.48 2.37
N SER A 131 14.27 1.44 1.11
CA SER A 131 15.57 1.92 0.64
C SER A 131 15.43 2.96 -0.45
N ASP A 132 14.96 2.58 -1.66
CA ASP A 132 15.04 3.44 -2.83
C ASP A 132 14.18 4.71 -2.68
N VAL A 133 12.93 4.58 -2.24
CA VAL A 133 12.02 5.73 -2.05
C VAL A 133 12.54 6.67 -0.95
N ILE A 134 13.04 6.12 0.15
CA ILE A 134 13.61 6.92 1.24
C ILE A 134 14.83 7.71 0.75
N LEU A 135 15.78 7.05 0.09
CA LEU A 135 16.98 7.69 -0.43
C LEU A 135 16.66 8.74 -1.50
N GLU A 136 15.76 8.43 -2.43
CA GLU A 136 15.31 9.36 -3.47
C GLU A 136 14.74 10.64 -2.87
N VAL A 137 13.83 10.50 -1.93
CA VAL A 137 13.12 11.62 -1.31
C VAL A 137 14.06 12.45 -0.42
N GLU A 138 14.86 11.82 0.43
CA GLU A 138 15.75 12.53 1.35
C GLU A 138 16.93 13.20 0.66
N SER A 139 17.33 12.73 -0.54
CA SER A 139 18.38 13.38 -1.32
C SER A 139 17.92 14.62 -2.08
N LYS A 140 16.62 14.72 -2.42
CA LYS A 140 16.08 15.77 -3.30
C LYS A 140 15.24 16.82 -2.61
N TYR A 141 14.67 16.50 -1.46
CA TYR A 141 13.71 17.37 -0.77
C TYR A 141 14.20 17.77 0.64
N PRO A 142 13.66 18.84 1.22
CA PRO A 142 14.06 19.33 2.53
C PRO A 142 13.48 18.46 3.67
N VAL A 143 13.77 17.17 3.64
CA VAL A 143 13.33 16.19 4.64
C VAL A 143 14.28 16.20 5.83
N ALA A 144 13.73 16.21 7.04
CA ALA A 144 14.50 16.00 8.27
C ALA A 144 14.91 14.51 8.35
N PRO A 145 16.21 14.22 8.50
CA PRO A 145 16.70 12.85 8.40
C PRO A 145 16.40 12.02 9.64
N GLY A 146 16.42 10.71 9.45
CA GLY A 146 16.41 9.73 10.53
C GLY A 146 15.02 9.34 11.04
N ARG A 147 15.01 8.26 11.80
CA ARG A 147 13.82 7.60 12.35
C ARG A 147 12.79 8.54 12.99
N PRO A 148 13.17 9.53 13.85
CA PRO A 148 12.20 10.39 14.52
C PRO A 148 11.34 11.23 13.57
N ASN A 149 11.81 11.41 12.33
CA ASN A 149 11.16 12.26 11.33
C ASN A 149 10.49 11.48 10.21
N ARG A 150 10.44 10.13 10.30
CA ARG A 150 9.79 9.27 9.30
C ARG A 150 8.60 8.55 9.87
N ALA A 151 7.49 8.62 9.13
CA ALA A 151 6.31 7.79 9.35
C ALA A 151 5.95 7.04 8.08
N ILE A 152 5.28 5.90 8.26
CA ILE A 152 4.69 5.13 7.17
C ILE A 152 3.23 4.82 7.50
N VAL A 153 2.31 5.16 6.60
CA VAL A 153 0.87 4.98 6.80
C VAL A 153 0.28 4.38 5.53
N GLY A 154 -0.71 3.52 5.65
CA GLY A 154 -1.33 2.95 4.48
C GLY A 154 -2.76 2.47 4.71
N VAL A 155 -3.49 2.25 3.61
CA VAL A 155 -4.84 1.70 3.60
C VAL A 155 -4.85 0.28 3.05
N SER A 156 -5.62 -0.64 3.64
CA SER A 156 -5.82 -1.99 3.11
C SER A 156 -4.50 -2.75 2.89
N MET A 157 -4.14 -3.07 1.65
CA MET A 157 -2.84 -3.59 1.24
C MET A 157 -1.69 -2.69 1.73
N GLY A 158 -1.82 -1.37 1.58
CA GLY A 158 -0.85 -0.40 2.07
C GLY A 158 -0.76 -0.37 3.59
N GLY A 159 -1.89 -0.56 4.28
CA GLY A 159 -1.93 -0.71 5.74
C GLY A 159 -1.15 -1.93 6.22
N TYR A 160 -1.29 -3.06 5.53
CA TYR A 160 -0.45 -4.23 5.73
C TYR A 160 1.03 -3.90 5.50
N GLY A 161 1.35 -3.27 4.35
CA GLY A 161 2.72 -2.90 4.01
C GLY A 161 3.35 -1.96 5.03
N ALA A 162 2.61 -0.96 5.51
CA ALA A 162 3.08 -0.02 6.52
C ALA A 162 3.42 -0.72 7.85
N VAL A 163 2.51 -1.54 8.37
CA VAL A 163 2.69 -2.26 9.64
C VAL A 163 3.82 -3.29 9.53
N LYS A 164 3.81 -4.11 8.49
CA LYS A 164 4.80 -5.17 8.27
C LYS A 164 6.21 -4.59 8.12
N ASN A 165 6.39 -3.59 7.22
CA ASN A 165 7.71 -3.01 6.97
C ASN A 165 8.25 -2.27 8.20
N ALA A 166 7.39 -1.58 8.95
CA ALA A 166 7.81 -0.91 10.17
C ALA A 166 8.23 -1.90 11.29
N MET A 167 7.61 -3.08 11.37
CA MET A 167 8.05 -4.14 12.31
C MET A 167 9.35 -4.81 11.87
N LYS A 168 9.59 -4.95 10.57
CA LYS A 168 10.82 -5.55 10.03
C LYS A 168 12.01 -4.58 10.06
N HIS A 169 11.75 -3.27 9.92
CA HIS A 169 12.74 -2.20 9.84
C HIS A 169 12.47 -1.12 10.90
N PRO A 170 12.49 -1.47 12.20
CA PRO A 170 12.12 -0.56 13.29
C PRO A 170 13.07 0.64 13.44
N GLU A 171 14.26 0.56 12.85
CA GLU A 171 15.24 1.65 12.80
C GLU A 171 14.87 2.76 11.81
N LEU A 172 13.92 2.51 10.91
CA LEU A 172 13.56 3.46 9.85
C LEU A 172 12.45 4.42 10.26
N PHE A 173 11.46 3.97 11.03
CA PHE A 173 10.22 4.70 11.26
C PHE A 173 9.94 4.90 12.75
N ALA A 174 9.48 6.10 13.13
CA ALA A 174 8.97 6.39 14.48
C ALA A 174 7.50 6.03 14.64
N PHE A 175 6.73 6.05 13.54
CA PHE A 175 5.29 5.83 13.52
C PHE A 175 4.90 4.96 12.32
N ALA A 176 3.97 4.02 12.54
CA ALA A 176 3.35 3.25 11.48
C ALA A 176 1.83 3.19 11.65
N GLY A 177 1.09 3.56 10.60
CA GLY A 177 -0.36 3.59 10.56
C GLY A 177 -0.94 2.55 9.60
N GLY A 178 -1.81 1.66 10.10
CA GLY A 178 -2.56 0.69 9.30
C GLY A 178 -4.06 0.97 9.34
N LEU A 179 -4.62 1.52 8.26
CA LEU A 179 -6.05 1.75 8.12
C LEU A 179 -6.66 0.56 7.38
N SER A 180 -7.56 -0.16 8.05
CA SER A 180 -8.19 -1.39 7.51
C SER A 180 -7.15 -2.35 6.94
N ALA A 181 -6.06 -2.57 7.67
CA ALA A 181 -4.90 -3.30 7.19
C ALA A 181 -5.21 -4.77 6.88
N ALA A 182 -4.75 -5.26 5.72
CA ALA A 182 -4.95 -6.66 5.29
C ALA A 182 -3.93 -7.60 5.97
N VAL A 183 -3.86 -7.54 7.31
CA VAL A 183 -2.81 -8.19 8.12
C VAL A 183 -2.83 -9.71 8.10
N ASP A 184 -3.94 -10.33 7.70
CA ASP A 184 -4.12 -11.77 7.63
C ASP A 184 -3.70 -12.40 6.29
N VAL A 185 -3.33 -11.59 5.29
CA VAL A 185 -3.06 -12.09 3.93
C VAL A 185 -2.01 -13.21 3.89
N PRO A 186 -0.87 -13.14 4.59
CA PRO A 186 0.10 -14.22 4.57
C PRO A 186 -0.43 -15.54 5.14
N THR A 187 -1.45 -15.50 6.01
CA THR A 187 -2.01 -16.68 6.69
C THR A 187 -3.30 -17.18 6.10
N ARG A 188 -3.86 -16.51 5.08
CA ARG A 188 -5.13 -16.94 4.47
C ARG A 188 -5.04 -18.36 3.92
N PRO A 189 -5.96 -19.25 4.33
CA PRO A 189 -5.95 -20.64 3.89
C PRO A 189 -6.28 -20.76 2.39
N PHE A 190 -5.87 -21.88 1.80
CA PHE A 190 -6.31 -22.24 0.47
C PHE A 190 -7.84 -22.33 0.41
N SER A 191 -8.42 -21.78 -0.66
CA SER A 191 -9.85 -21.91 -0.94
C SER A 191 -10.06 -22.14 -2.43
N ILE A 192 -10.78 -23.20 -2.76
CA ILE A 192 -11.12 -23.53 -4.17
C ILE A 192 -11.97 -22.42 -4.83
N LYS A 193 -12.74 -21.67 -4.02
CA LYS A 193 -13.52 -20.52 -4.51
C LYS A 193 -12.67 -19.28 -4.82
N ARG A 194 -11.41 -19.28 -4.39
CA ARG A 194 -10.46 -18.14 -4.53
C ARG A 194 -9.08 -18.60 -5.00
N VAL A 195 -9.04 -19.56 -5.92
CA VAL A 195 -7.78 -20.16 -6.42
C VAL A 195 -6.86 -19.10 -7.03
N SER A 196 -7.38 -18.18 -7.84
CA SER A 196 -6.59 -17.11 -8.46
C SER A 196 -5.95 -16.19 -7.42
N GLN A 197 -6.72 -15.79 -6.41
CA GLN A 197 -6.22 -14.97 -5.31
C GLN A 197 -5.17 -15.73 -4.48
N TRP A 198 -5.40 -17.01 -4.21
CA TRP A 198 -4.43 -17.82 -3.49
C TRP A 198 -3.11 -18.00 -4.26
N ARG A 199 -3.17 -18.24 -5.59
CA ARG A 199 -1.98 -18.28 -6.45
C ARG A 199 -1.23 -16.96 -6.43
N PHE A 200 -1.95 -15.85 -6.58
CA PHE A 200 -1.37 -14.51 -6.52
C PHE A 200 -0.68 -14.25 -5.18
N HIS A 201 -1.30 -14.60 -4.04
CA HIS A 201 -0.62 -14.47 -2.74
C HIS A 201 0.57 -15.43 -2.62
N SER A 202 0.50 -16.61 -3.24
CA SER A 202 1.62 -17.56 -3.19
C SER A 202 2.79 -17.13 -4.05
N SER A 203 2.57 -16.42 -5.15
CA SER A 203 3.68 -15.85 -5.95
C SER A 203 4.44 -14.76 -5.17
N ILE A 204 3.75 -14.00 -4.31
CA ILE A 204 4.40 -12.98 -3.47
C ILE A 204 5.06 -13.61 -2.24
N PHE A 205 4.29 -14.37 -1.45
CA PHE A 205 4.69 -14.82 -0.13
C PHE A 205 5.29 -16.23 -0.07
N GLY A 206 5.29 -16.95 -1.20
CA GLY A 206 5.65 -18.36 -1.25
C GLY A 206 4.53 -19.31 -0.84
N PRO A 207 4.79 -20.63 -0.80
CA PRO A 207 3.82 -21.65 -0.45
C PRO A 207 3.36 -21.51 1.03
N SER A 208 2.18 -22.06 1.34
CA SER A 208 1.65 -22.09 2.70
C SER A 208 2.65 -22.71 3.68
N GLY A 209 2.89 -22.05 4.81
CA GLY A 209 3.82 -22.52 5.84
C GLY A 209 5.31 -22.26 5.54
N SER A 210 5.66 -21.61 4.42
CA SER A 210 7.04 -21.24 4.12
C SER A 210 7.60 -20.24 5.15
N GLU A 211 8.93 -20.18 5.23
CA GLU A 211 9.66 -19.20 6.05
C GLU A 211 9.34 -17.78 5.58
N THR A 212 9.36 -17.53 4.27
CA THR A 212 9.02 -16.23 3.70
C THR A 212 7.62 -15.75 4.10
N ARG A 213 6.63 -16.66 4.17
CA ARG A 213 5.31 -16.27 4.68
C ARG A 213 5.36 -15.87 6.14
N ARG A 214 6.08 -16.59 6.99
CA ARG A 214 6.23 -16.27 8.40
C ARG A 214 6.95 -14.94 8.61
N ASP A 215 7.99 -14.67 7.84
CA ASP A 215 8.78 -13.43 7.92
C ASP A 215 8.00 -12.19 7.46
N ASN A 216 6.90 -12.40 6.74
CA ASN A 216 5.99 -11.34 6.27
C ASN A 216 4.62 -11.39 6.96
N ASP A 217 4.46 -12.18 8.02
CA ASP A 217 3.22 -12.31 8.79
C ASP A 217 3.23 -11.35 10.00
N PRO A 218 2.38 -10.30 10.01
CA PRO A 218 2.30 -9.36 11.12
C PRO A 218 2.00 -10.02 12.48
N TYR A 219 1.28 -11.15 12.49
CA TYR A 219 1.04 -11.88 13.75
C TYR A 219 2.29 -12.58 14.28
N VAL A 220 3.14 -13.11 13.38
CA VAL A 220 4.42 -13.70 13.76
C VAL A 220 5.39 -12.61 14.18
N LEU A 221 5.51 -11.55 13.40
CA LEU A 221 6.36 -10.40 13.72
C LEU A 221 6.01 -9.83 15.09
N ALA A 222 4.72 -9.54 15.37
CA ALA A 222 4.29 -9.03 16.66
C ALA A 222 4.61 -9.95 17.83
N ARG A 223 4.75 -11.27 17.63
CA ARG A 223 5.14 -12.22 18.67
C ARG A 223 6.65 -12.35 18.87
N THR A 224 7.44 -12.04 17.86
CA THR A 224 8.88 -12.35 17.85
C THR A 224 9.77 -11.14 18.03
N VAL A 225 9.35 -9.96 17.56
CA VAL A 225 10.15 -8.72 17.69
C VAL A 225 10.16 -8.19 19.12
N ASP A 226 11.16 -7.38 19.44
CA ASP A 226 11.24 -6.66 20.73
C ASP A 226 10.34 -5.43 20.70
N PRO A 227 9.26 -5.37 21.51
CA PRO A 227 8.33 -4.22 21.53
C PRO A 227 9.00 -2.88 21.85
N GLY A 228 10.07 -2.88 22.65
CA GLY A 228 10.79 -1.67 23.04
C GLY A 228 11.54 -0.99 21.90
N ARG A 229 11.77 -1.70 20.80
CA ARG A 229 12.44 -1.18 19.60
C ARG A 229 11.47 -0.72 18.52
N MET A 230 10.18 -1.08 18.65
CA MET A 230 9.19 -0.86 17.61
C MET A 230 8.79 0.61 17.47
N PRO A 231 8.31 1.03 16.28
CA PRO A 231 7.63 2.30 16.13
C PRO A 231 6.32 2.30 16.91
N TYR A 232 5.77 3.49 17.11
CA TYR A 232 4.39 3.60 17.56
C TYR A 232 3.44 3.09 16.48
N LEU A 233 2.53 2.19 16.84
CA LEU A 233 1.59 1.58 15.90
C LEU A 233 0.20 2.21 16.06
N PHE A 234 -0.38 2.70 14.97
CA PHE A 234 -1.75 3.19 14.93
C PHE A 234 -2.57 2.31 13.99
N LEU A 235 -3.59 1.66 14.52
CA LEU A 235 -4.46 0.78 13.76
C LEU A 235 -5.89 1.31 13.80
N THR A 236 -6.59 1.23 12.67
CA THR A 236 -8.04 1.50 12.61
C THR A 236 -8.72 0.57 11.62
N CYS A 237 -9.99 0.23 11.89
CA CYS A 237 -10.80 -0.60 11.00
C CYS A 237 -12.29 -0.25 11.16
N GLY A 238 -13.02 -0.25 10.05
CA GLY A 238 -14.47 -0.06 10.05
C GLY A 238 -15.20 -1.26 10.67
N GLU A 239 -16.29 -0.98 11.36
CA GLU A 239 -17.07 -2.03 12.06
C GLU A 239 -17.82 -2.97 11.10
N GLN A 240 -18.09 -2.52 9.87
CA GLN A 240 -18.74 -3.32 8.84
C GLN A 240 -17.75 -4.05 7.93
N GLU A 241 -16.44 -3.92 8.18
CA GLU A 241 -15.41 -4.52 7.36
C GLU A 241 -15.13 -5.99 7.68
N GLY A 242 -14.95 -6.81 6.65
CA GLY A 242 -14.48 -8.19 6.80
C GLY A 242 -13.05 -8.34 7.36
N LEU A 243 -12.26 -7.27 7.40
CA LEU A 243 -10.90 -7.24 7.96
C LEU A 243 -10.88 -6.95 9.47
N LEU A 244 -11.99 -6.53 10.06
CA LEU A 244 -12.05 -6.19 11.48
C LEU A 244 -11.60 -7.32 12.42
N PRO A 245 -12.01 -8.59 12.24
CA PRO A 245 -11.52 -9.68 13.09
C PRO A 245 -10.00 -9.87 13.03
N ALA A 246 -9.41 -9.69 11.84
CA ALA A 246 -7.96 -9.82 11.66
C ALA A 246 -7.19 -8.68 12.36
N ASN A 247 -7.69 -7.44 12.26
CA ASN A 247 -7.09 -6.28 12.92
C ASN A 247 -7.25 -6.36 14.45
N ARG A 248 -8.39 -6.83 14.97
CA ARG A 248 -8.58 -7.09 16.41
C ARG A 248 -7.59 -8.12 16.94
N LYS A 249 -7.42 -9.24 16.23
CA LYS A 249 -6.43 -10.25 16.60
C LYS A 249 -5.00 -9.70 16.66
N LEU A 250 -4.63 -8.82 15.72
CA LEU A 250 -3.33 -8.15 15.79
C LEU A 250 -3.24 -7.25 17.03
N ALA A 251 -4.25 -6.43 17.29
CA ALA A 251 -4.31 -5.54 18.46
C ALA A 251 -4.20 -6.31 19.78
N GLU A 252 -4.86 -7.47 19.90
CA GLU A 252 -4.75 -8.37 21.05
C GLU A 252 -3.29 -8.84 21.26
N ILE A 253 -2.63 -9.28 20.20
CA ILE A 253 -1.22 -9.71 20.27
C ILE A 253 -0.31 -8.52 20.68
N LEU A 254 -0.53 -7.33 20.12
CA LEU A 254 0.23 -6.14 20.48
C LEU A 254 0.06 -5.79 21.96
N GLN A 255 -1.17 -5.89 22.48
CA GLN A 255 -1.48 -5.68 23.90
C GLN A 255 -0.77 -6.71 24.78
N GLU A 256 -0.89 -7.99 24.48
CA GLU A 256 -0.27 -9.10 25.22
C GLU A 256 1.27 -8.96 25.27
N ARG A 257 1.85 -8.43 24.20
CA ARG A 257 3.30 -8.25 24.07
C ARG A 257 3.83 -6.93 24.63
N GLY A 258 2.93 -6.01 25.05
CA GLY A 258 3.32 -4.72 25.62
C GLY A 258 3.83 -3.70 24.60
N PHE A 259 3.32 -3.74 23.36
CA PHE A 259 3.60 -2.69 22.36
C PHE A 259 2.96 -1.35 22.75
N THR A 260 3.57 -0.26 22.31
CA THR A 260 2.94 1.05 22.36
C THR A 260 2.12 1.24 21.08
N TYR A 261 0.80 1.23 21.22
CA TYR A 261 -0.10 1.30 20.05
C TYR A 261 -1.46 1.93 20.39
N GLU A 262 -2.20 2.28 19.36
CA GLU A 262 -3.63 2.60 19.40
C GLU A 262 -4.38 1.66 18.43
N PHE A 263 -5.59 1.27 18.80
CA PHE A 263 -6.53 0.60 17.90
C PHE A 263 -7.91 1.23 18.04
N HIS A 264 -8.40 1.78 16.92
CA HIS A 264 -9.70 2.44 16.86
C HIS A 264 -10.65 1.70 15.93
N THR A 265 -11.89 1.56 16.34
CA THR A 265 -12.99 1.10 15.47
C THR A 265 -14.06 2.18 15.40
N GLY A 266 -14.84 2.15 14.33
CA GLY A 266 -15.95 3.07 14.14
C GLY A 266 -16.82 2.64 12.98
N PRO A 267 -18.00 3.25 12.82
CA PRO A 267 -18.90 2.91 11.73
C PRO A 267 -18.23 3.13 10.38
N GLY A 268 -18.47 2.23 9.44
CA GLY A 268 -17.97 2.31 8.07
C GLY A 268 -17.50 0.98 7.52
N ASP A 269 -17.37 0.95 6.21
CA ASP A 269 -16.97 -0.19 5.40
C ASP A 269 -15.59 0.07 4.76
N HIS A 270 -15.06 -0.90 4.02
CA HIS A 270 -13.73 -0.89 3.39
C HIS A 270 -13.66 0.09 2.22
N ASN A 271 -13.63 1.39 2.50
CA ASN A 271 -13.64 2.45 1.48
C ASN A 271 -13.02 3.77 1.96
N TRP A 272 -12.78 4.66 1.00
CA TRP A 272 -12.17 5.97 1.24
C TRP A 272 -12.99 6.90 2.16
N LEU A 273 -14.31 6.74 2.25
CA LEU A 273 -15.14 7.52 3.16
C LEU A 273 -14.74 7.23 4.62
N GLN A 274 -14.62 5.95 4.95
CA GLN A 274 -14.20 5.49 6.28
C GLN A 274 -12.74 5.91 6.57
N TRP A 275 -11.82 5.68 5.64
CA TRP A 275 -10.41 6.04 5.83
C TRP A 275 -10.20 7.54 5.99
N ASN A 276 -10.88 8.36 5.18
CA ASN A 276 -10.81 9.81 5.28
C ASN A 276 -11.33 10.33 6.63
N ALA A 277 -12.38 9.70 7.19
CA ALA A 277 -12.89 10.04 8.52
C ALA A 277 -11.89 9.76 9.65
N GLN A 278 -10.93 8.85 9.45
CA GLN A 278 -9.89 8.52 10.44
C GLN A 278 -8.64 9.41 10.35
N LEU A 279 -8.44 10.13 9.26
CA LEU A 279 -7.24 10.96 9.07
C LEU A 279 -6.98 11.95 10.20
N PRO A 280 -7.98 12.65 10.79
CA PRO A 280 -7.73 13.54 11.93
C PRO A 280 -7.08 12.83 13.13
N ASN A 281 -7.51 11.59 13.42
CA ASN A 281 -6.95 10.79 14.51
C ASN A 281 -5.53 10.31 14.19
N VAL A 282 -5.32 9.79 12.97
CA VAL A 282 -3.99 9.35 12.51
C VAL A 282 -2.97 10.48 12.59
N PHE A 283 -3.28 11.64 11.99
CA PHE A 283 -2.33 12.75 11.91
C PHE A 283 -2.11 13.46 13.25
N ARG A 284 -3.10 13.50 14.13
CA ARG A 284 -2.91 13.95 15.51
C ARG A 284 -1.93 13.05 16.25
N SER A 285 -2.19 11.73 16.26
CA SER A 285 -1.33 10.76 16.92
C SER A 285 0.10 10.75 16.34
N LEU A 286 0.23 10.89 15.02
CA LEU A 286 1.50 11.00 14.33
C LEU A 286 2.29 12.26 14.76
N GLN A 287 1.65 13.44 14.77
CA GLN A 287 2.29 14.71 15.14
C GLN A 287 2.77 14.73 16.60
N GLU A 288 2.05 14.08 17.51
CA GLU A 288 2.46 13.94 18.90
C GLU A 288 3.74 13.09 19.08
N ARG A 289 4.12 12.28 18.08
CA ARG A 289 5.20 11.29 18.17
C ARG A 289 6.37 11.52 17.22
N MET A 290 6.19 12.40 16.25
CA MET A 290 7.25 12.78 15.30
C MET A 290 7.87 14.13 15.67
N GLY A 291 9.16 14.28 15.35
CA GLY A 291 9.85 15.57 15.50
C GLY A 291 10.28 15.90 16.93
N HIS A 292 10.08 15.03 17.90
CA HIS A 292 10.51 15.23 19.30
C HIS A 292 11.88 14.57 19.62
N ALA A 293 12.79 14.51 18.65
CA ALA A 293 14.19 14.29 18.97
C ALA A 293 14.68 15.58 19.65
N LYS A 294 14.74 15.57 21.00
CA LYS A 294 15.44 16.56 21.80
C LYS A 294 16.92 16.51 21.54
#